data_aa2aefd06d7732267770b7de06fea777
#
_entry.id   aa2aefd06d7732267770b7de06fea777
#
_cell.length_a   1.000
_cell.length_b   1.000
_cell.length_c   1.000
_cell.angle_alpha   90.00
_cell.angle_beta   90.00
_cell.angle_gamma   90.00
#
_symmetry.space_group_name_H-M   'P 1'
#
loop_
_entity.id
_entity.type
_entity.pdbx_description
1 polymer ?
#
loop_
_entity_poly.entity_id
_entity_poly.type
_entity_poly.pdbx_seq_one_letter_code
_entity_poly.pdbx_strand_id
1 'polypeptide(L)'
;MPQVRSEDELRRAIRQPLQDAVDYVMDKIYDENIGAIHDVVYMAYEPEEYNRTGDFYTAWAITQPGHNPTNKDAYGKFYYKGNEMSIGSTDPYSPNYAQHIGVAGDYYGKDSRAYLADIIYGGINWGSAFGTGAWQKKRDAWAELVKRVGKRNMKQWFKEGLQKAGLEVIMHNVAIAVDEVN
;
A
#
# COMPACT_ATOMS: atom_id res chain seq x y z
N MET A 1 19.37 -5.88 34.36
CA MET A 1 18.94 -6.44 33.07
C MET A 1 19.06 -7.96 33.14
N PRO A 2 18.05 -8.73 32.76
CA PRO A 2 18.17 -10.18 32.67
C PRO A 2 19.29 -10.54 31.68
N GLN A 3 20.20 -11.39 32.09
CA GLN A 3 21.28 -11.87 31.21
C GLN A 3 20.68 -12.93 30.28
N VAL A 4 20.76 -12.69 28.98
CA VAL A 4 20.38 -13.66 27.95
C VAL A 4 21.49 -14.67 27.82
N ARG A 5 21.19 -15.96 27.99
CA ARG A 5 22.19 -17.05 28.04
C ARG A 5 22.17 -17.95 26.80
N SER A 6 21.14 -17.79 25.91
CA SER A 6 21.03 -18.56 24.69
C SER A 6 20.41 -17.72 23.57
N GLU A 7 20.61 -18.16 22.31
CA GLU A 7 20.01 -17.55 21.12
C GLU A 7 18.47 -17.56 21.20
N ASP A 8 17.88 -18.65 21.70
CA ASP A 8 16.44 -18.78 21.84
C ASP A 8 15.86 -17.83 22.89
N GLU A 9 16.59 -17.56 23.97
CA GLU A 9 16.20 -16.56 24.94
C GLU A 9 16.28 -15.15 24.35
N LEU A 10 17.32 -14.87 23.58
CA LEU A 10 17.47 -13.61 22.87
C LEU A 10 16.32 -13.39 21.89
N ARG A 11 16.05 -14.37 21.02
CA ARG A 11 14.95 -14.30 20.05
C ARG A 11 13.60 -14.06 20.73
N ARG A 12 13.32 -14.76 21.82
CA ARG A 12 12.09 -14.54 22.59
C ARG A 12 12.02 -13.14 23.19
N ALA A 13 13.13 -12.63 23.72
CA ALA A 13 13.19 -11.32 24.35
C ALA A 13 12.99 -10.16 23.34
N ILE A 14 13.50 -10.31 22.11
CA ILE A 14 13.42 -9.23 21.09
C ILE A 14 12.27 -9.38 20.13
N ARG A 15 11.51 -10.49 20.15
CA ARG A 15 10.44 -10.78 19.18
C ARG A 15 9.36 -9.70 19.17
N GLN A 16 8.86 -9.32 20.34
CA GLN A 16 7.83 -8.28 20.41
C GLN A 16 8.37 -6.90 19.98
N PRO A 17 9.52 -6.43 20.48
CA PRO A 17 10.14 -5.21 19.96
C PRO A 17 10.39 -5.20 18.45
N LEU A 18 10.75 -6.34 17.86
CA LEU A 18 10.90 -6.46 16.41
C LEU A 18 9.56 -6.32 15.69
N GLN A 19 8.50 -6.96 16.20
CA GLN A 19 7.16 -6.83 15.63
C GLN A 19 6.68 -5.38 15.73
N ASP A 20 6.83 -4.73 16.89
CA ASP A 20 6.45 -3.33 17.09
C ASP A 20 7.18 -2.39 16.13
N ALA A 21 8.45 -2.68 15.84
CA ALA A 21 9.24 -1.92 14.88
C ALA A 21 8.75 -2.14 13.43
N VAL A 22 8.39 -3.37 13.08
CA VAL A 22 7.79 -3.67 11.77
C VAL A 22 6.44 -2.99 11.61
N ASP A 23 5.59 -3.05 12.63
CA ASP A 23 4.29 -2.38 12.62
C ASP A 23 4.45 -0.86 12.42
N TYR A 24 5.42 -0.24 13.10
CA TYR A 24 5.75 1.17 12.90
C TYR A 24 6.18 1.48 11.45
N VAL A 25 6.98 0.61 10.84
CA VAL A 25 7.38 0.77 9.43
C VAL A 25 6.17 0.63 8.50
N MET A 26 5.27 -0.31 8.77
CA MET A 26 4.05 -0.49 7.99
C MET A 26 3.15 0.74 8.03
N ASP A 27 2.97 1.36 9.20
CA ASP A 27 2.22 2.61 9.34
C ASP A 27 2.85 3.73 8.49
N LYS A 28 4.18 3.86 8.52
CA LYS A 28 4.90 4.84 7.68
C LYS A 28 4.72 4.59 6.19
N ILE A 29 4.79 3.34 5.75
CA ILE A 29 4.55 2.97 4.34
C ILE A 29 3.11 3.33 3.95
N TYR A 30 2.15 3.08 4.82
CA TYR A 30 0.75 3.41 4.57
C TYR A 30 0.55 4.93 4.42
N ASP A 31 1.11 5.73 5.31
CA ASP A 31 1.04 7.20 5.25
C ASP A 31 1.67 7.74 3.95
N GLU A 32 2.84 7.24 3.57
CA GLU A 32 3.51 7.62 2.32
C GLU A 32 2.72 7.19 1.08
N ASN A 33 2.02 6.05 1.14
CA ASN A 33 1.14 5.62 0.06
C ASN A 33 -0.05 6.57 -0.13
N ILE A 34 -0.67 7.02 0.96
CA ILE A 34 -1.74 8.02 0.89
C ILE A 34 -1.22 9.30 0.21
N GLY A 35 -0.04 9.76 0.62
CA GLY A 35 0.61 10.93 0.00
C GLY A 35 0.93 10.72 -1.49
N ALA A 36 1.47 9.56 -1.85
CA ALA A 36 1.79 9.24 -3.25
C ALA A 36 0.52 9.18 -4.13
N ILE A 37 -0.53 8.56 -3.65
CA ILE A 37 -1.84 8.52 -4.33
C ILE A 37 -2.40 9.94 -4.47
N HIS A 38 -2.36 10.73 -3.41
CA HIS A 38 -2.82 12.11 -3.47
C HIS A 38 -2.11 12.88 -4.57
N ASP A 39 -0.79 12.92 -4.56
CA ASP A 39 0.00 13.76 -5.45
C ASP A 39 -0.01 13.28 -6.90
N VAL A 40 0.06 11.97 -7.12
CA VAL A 40 0.22 11.40 -8.46
C VAL A 40 -1.12 11.07 -9.12
N VAL A 41 -2.14 10.67 -8.34
CA VAL A 41 -3.43 10.27 -8.88
C VAL A 41 -4.45 11.39 -8.76
N TYR A 42 -4.68 11.89 -7.54
CA TYR A 42 -5.77 12.85 -7.32
C TYR A 42 -5.43 14.27 -7.77
N MET A 43 -4.20 14.72 -7.60
CA MET A 43 -3.77 16.04 -8.05
C MET A 43 -3.43 16.11 -9.55
N ALA A 44 -3.40 14.95 -10.25
CA ALA A 44 -3.04 14.90 -11.66
C ALA A 44 -4.08 15.54 -12.59
N TYR A 45 -5.35 15.61 -12.17
CA TYR A 45 -6.43 16.27 -12.88
C TYR A 45 -7.64 16.46 -11.97
N GLU A 46 -8.51 17.40 -12.30
CA GLU A 46 -9.80 17.60 -11.67
C GLU A 46 -10.90 17.01 -12.60
N PRO A 47 -11.72 16.06 -12.11
CA PRO A 47 -12.78 15.49 -12.94
C PRO A 47 -13.92 16.50 -13.11
N GLU A 48 -14.39 16.66 -14.36
CA GLU A 48 -15.49 17.55 -14.69
C GLU A 48 -16.87 16.83 -14.59
N GLU A 49 -16.89 15.52 -14.76
CA GLU A 49 -18.13 14.74 -14.94
C GLU A 49 -18.50 13.85 -13.75
N TYR A 50 -17.64 13.70 -12.73
CA TYR A 50 -17.92 12.86 -11.58
C TYR A 50 -17.23 13.34 -10.29
N ASN A 51 -17.85 13.02 -9.16
CA ASN A 51 -17.23 13.27 -7.86
C ASN A 51 -16.32 12.11 -7.47
N ARG A 52 -15.12 12.43 -7.01
CA ARG A 52 -14.20 11.44 -6.47
C ARG A 52 -14.67 10.99 -5.10
N THR A 53 -14.78 9.68 -4.89
CA THR A 53 -15.18 9.12 -3.59
C THR A 53 -14.03 9.07 -2.59
N GLY A 54 -12.79 9.08 -3.07
CA GLY A 54 -11.62 8.87 -2.21
C GLY A 54 -11.34 7.40 -1.89
N ASP A 55 -12.17 6.47 -2.37
CA ASP A 55 -12.08 5.04 -2.02
C ASP A 55 -10.74 4.40 -2.42
N PHE A 56 -10.04 4.96 -3.40
CA PHE A 56 -8.73 4.46 -3.78
C PHE A 56 -7.67 4.64 -2.67
N TYR A 57 -7.82 5.64 -1.80
CA TYR A 57 -6.97 5.76 -0.61
C TYR A 57 -7.17 4.58 0.34
N THR A 58 -8.42 4.16 0.54
CA THR A 58 -8.79 3.10 1.49
C THR A 58 -8.67 1.70 0.89
N ALA A 59 -8.40 1.60 -0.41
CA ALA A 59 -8.17 0.33 -1.09
C ALA A 59 -6.83 -0.34 -0.73
N TRP A 60 -6.02 0.30 0.07
CA TRP A 60 -4.75 -0.22 0.55
C TRP A 60 -4.83 -0.54 2.04
N ALA A 61 -4.13 -1.58 2.44
CA ALA A 61 -4.12 -1.99 3.83
C ALA A 61 -2.74 -2.51 4.25
N ILE A 62 -2.53 -2.49 5.55
CA ILE A 62 -1.41 -3.14 6.22
C ILE A 62 -1.93 -4.26 7.11
N THR A 63 -1.08 -5.20 7.45
CA THR A 63 -1.39 -6.17 8.51
C THR A 63 -1.74 -5.45 9.80
N GLN A 64 -2.70 -6.01 10.55
CA GLN A 64 -3.04 -5.47 11.87
C GLN A 64 -1.81 -5.53 12.79
N PRO A 65 -1.57 -4.49 13.61
CA PRO A 65 -0.47 -4.47 14.56
C PRO A 65 -0.47 -5.72 15.44
N GLY A 66 0.72 -6.28 15.67
CA GLY A 66 0.90 -7.51 16.43
C GLY A 66 0.46 -8.80 15.72
N HIS A 67 -0.19 -8.70 14.56
CA HIS A 67 -0.63 -9.88 13.82
C HIS A 67 0.54 -10.50 13.04
N ASN A 68 1.00 -11.65 13.49
CA ASN A 68 2.07 -12.41 12.83
C ASN A 68 1.60 -13.84 12.54
N PRO A 69 1.02 -14.10 11.35
CA PRO A 69 0.51 -15.42 10.96
C PRO A 69 1.62 -16.39 10.54
N THR A 70 2.86 -15.94 10.55
CA THR A 70 4.03 -16.73 10.15
C THR A 70 4.83 -17.14 11.39
N ASN A 71 5.68 -18.15 11.23
CA ASN A 71 6.63 -18.54 12.29
C ASN A 71 7.90 -17.65 12.28
N LYS A 72 7.87 -16.51 11.60
CA LYS A 72 8.97 -15.54 11.57
C LYS A 72 9.00 -14.71 12.85
N ASP A 73 10.14 -14.13 13.15
CA ASP A 73 10.33 -13.31 14.35
C ASP A 73 9.50 -12.01 14.31
N ALA A 74 9.32 -11.44 13.12
CA ALA A 74 8.41 -10.32 12.86
C ALA A 74 7.80 -10.43 11.47
N TYR A 75 6.63 -9.82 11.27
CA TYR A 75 5.91 -9.85 10.00
C TYR A 75 5.12 -8.56 9.80
N GLY A 76 5.17 -8.04 8.59
CA GLY A 76 4.32 -6.97 8.11
C GLY A 76 4.04 -7.16 6.63
N LYS A 77 2.83 -6.83 6.18
CA LYS A 77 2.41 -6.89 4.79
C LYS A 77 1.63 -5.63 4.43
N PHE A 78 2.02 -4.99 3.37
CA PHE A 78 1.26 -3.95 2.70
C PHE A 78 0.61 -4.55 1.45
N TYR A 79 -0.68 -4.31 1.22
CA TYR A 79 -1.41 -4.98 0.14
C TYR A 79 -2.61 -4.16 -0.35
N TYR A 80 -2.99 -4.44 -1.59
CA TYR A 80 -4.16 -3.88 -2.24
C TYR A 80 -5.39 -4.75 -2.01
N LYS A 81 -6.51 -4.14 -1.63
CA LYS A 81 -7.82 -4.78 -1.40
C LYS A 81 -8.93 -4.11 -2.21
N GLY A 82 -8.69 -3.91 -3.48
CA GLY A 82 -9.57 -3.15 -4.36
C GLY A 82 -11.01 -3.66 -4.44
N ASN A 83 -11.23 -4.96 -4.26
CA ASN A 83 -12.56 -5.56 -4.22
C ASN A 83 -13.43 -5.08 -3.04
N GLU A 84 -12.85 -4.44 -2.03
CA GLU A 84 -13.59 -3.82 -0.92
C GLU A 84 -14.00 -2.37 -1.21
N MET A 85 -13.53 -1.77 -2.32
CA MET A 85 -13.92 -0.41 -2.67
C MET A 85 -15.39 -0.34 -3.04
N SER A 86 -16.05 0.70 -2.54
CA SER A 86 -17.40 1.08 -2.96
C SER A 86 -17.32 1.97 -4.19
N ILE A 87 -17.11 1.37 -5.36
CA ILE A 87 -17.08 2.15 -6.60
C ILE A 87 -18.49 2.38 -7.12
N GLY A 88 -19.18 3.32 -6.55
CA GLY A 88 -20.44 3.78 -7.04
C GLY A 88 -21.60 2.78 -6.90
N SER A 89 -22.76 3.20 -7.35
CA SER A 89 -23.96 2.39 -7.39
C SER A 89 -23.98 1.50 -8.62
N THR A 90 -24.45 0.27 -8.49
CA THR A 90 -24.77 -0.62 -9.60
C THR A 90 -26.12 -0.25 -10.24
N ASP A 91 -26.87 0.70 -9.66
CA ASP A 91 -28.11 1.22 -10.22
C ASP A 91 -27.81 2.20 -11.37
N PRO A 92 -28.20 1.89 -12.61
CA PRO A 92 -27.95 2.75 -13.76
C PRO A 92 -28.65 4.11 -13.68
N TYR A 93 -29.61 4.27 -12.80
CA TYR A 93 -30.33 5.53 -12.57
C TYR A 93 -29.75 6.37 -11.43
N SER A 94 -28.77 5.85 -10.72
CA SER A 94 -28.08 6.60 -9.68
C SER A 94 -27.12 7.63 -10.29
N PRO A 95 -27.08 8.88 -9.79
CA PRO A 95 -26.06 9.85 -10.21
C PRO A 95 -24.62 9.39 -9.89
N ASN A 96 -24.47 8.41 -9.00
CA ASN A 96 -23.22 7.75 -8.68
C ASN A 96 -23.06 6.40 -9.40
N TYR A 97 -23.86 6.16 -10.45
CA TYR A 97 -23.67 4.99 -11.29
C TYR A 97 -22.24 4.99 -11.81
N ALA A 98 -21.51 4.02 -11.38
CA ALA A 98 -20.13 3.91 -11.77
C ALA A 98 -20.09 3.54 -13.26
N GLN A 99 -19.97 4.53 -14.09
CA GLN A 99 -19.68 4.37 -15.52
C GLN A 99 -18.48 3.44 -15.74
N HIS A 100 -17.70 3.21 -14.69
CA HIS A 100 -16.53 2.36 -14.68
C HIS A 100 -16.81 0.90 -14.29
N ILE A 101 -17.84 0.61 -13.49
CA ILE A 101 -18.20 -0.77 -13.14
C ILE A 101 -18.86 -1.48 -14.33
N GLY A 102 -19.80 -0.83 -15.00
CA GLY A 102 -20.53 -1.44 -16.10
C GLY A 102 -19.67 -1.78 -17.30
N VAL A 103 -18.64 -0.99 -17.55
CA VAL A 103 -17.73 -1.20 -18.69
C VAL A 103 -16.56 -2.09 -18.33
N ALA A 104 -16.13 -2.10 -17.09
CA ALA A 104 -14.97 -2.85 -16.63
C ALA A 104 -15.35 -4.10 -15.83
N GLY A 105 -16.56 -4.16 -15.26
CA GLY A 105 -17.03 -5.32 -14.49
C GLY A 105 -17.11 -6.60 -15.31
N ASP A 106 -17.34 -6.47 -16.60
CA ASP A 106 -17.51 -7.60 -17.51
C ASP A 106 -16.26 -7.92 -18.35
N TYR A 107 -15.20 -7.16 -18.22
CA TYR A 107 -13.99 -7.47 -18.96
C TYR A 107 -13.36 -8.75 -18.42
N TYR A 108 -13.61 -9.84 -19.12
CA TYR A 108 -13.19 -11.21 -18.74
C TYR A 108 -13.89 -11.79 -17.51
N GLY A 109 -15.08 -11.35 -17.13
CA GLY A 109 -15.80 -11.90 -15.97
C GLY A 109 -15.08 -11.66 -14.63
N LYS A 110 -14.25 -10.62 -14.53
CA LYS A 110 -13.51 -10.29 -13.33
C LYS A 110 -13.89 -8.91 -12.81
N ASP A 111 -13.97 -8.78 -11.49
CA ASP A 111 -14.24 -7.51 -10.83
C ASP A 111 -13.13 -6.50 -11.15
N SER A 112 -13.48 -5.43 -11.86
CA SER A 112 -12.52 -4.39 -12.25
C SER A 112 -11.84 -3.69 -11.07
N ARG A 113 -12.47 -3.71 -9.91
CA ARG A 113 -11.91 -3.16 -8.68
C ARG A 113 -10.61 -3.83 -8.30
N ALA A 114 -10.49 -5.13 -8.57
CA ALA A 114 -9.25 -5.89 -8.33
C ALA A 114 -8.06 -5.39 -9.16
N TYR A 115 -8.34 -4.74 -10.31
CA TYR A 115 -7.30 -4.28 -11.25
C TYR A 115 -7.18 -2.76 -11.33
N LEU A 116 -7.96 -2.03 -10.56
CA LEU A 116 -8.01 -0.57 -10.69
C LEU A 116 -6.64 0.07 -10.43
N ALA A 117 -5.85 -0.49 -9.51
CA ALA A 117 -4.50 -0.01 -9.26
C ALA A 117 -3.61 -0.17 -10.50
N ASP A 118 -3.66 -1.31 -11.17
CA ASP A 118 -2.88 -1.58 -12.39
C ASP A 118 -3.30 -0.63 -13.52
N ILE A 119 -4.60 -0.40 -13.65
CA ILE A 119 -5.17 0.53 -14.63
C ILE A 119 -4.68 1.96 -14.39
N ILE A 120 -4.73 2.43 -13.15
CA ILE A 120 -4.32 3.79 -12.78
C ILE A 120 -2.81 3.95 -12.94
N TYR A 121 -2.03 2.97 -12.47
CA TYR A 121 -0.58 3.04 -12.45
C TYR A 121 0.03 2.82 -13.82
N GLY A 122 -0.49 1.86 -14.57
CA GLY A 122 0.00 1.53 -15.90
C GLY A 122 -0.51 2.45 -17.02
N GLY A 123 -1.67 3.05 -16.82
CA GLY A 123 -2.46 3.68 -17.88
C GLY A 123 -3.07 2.62 -18.80
N ILE A 124 -4.17 2.96 -19.46
CA ILE A 124 -4.79 2.09 -20.47
C ILE A 124 -4.60 2.72 -21.84
N ASN A 125 -3.93 2.01 -22.71
CA ASN A 125 -3.85 2.36 -24.12
C ASN A 125 -4.96 1.63 -24.91
N TRP A 126 -6.19 1.89 -24.54
CA TRP A 126 -7.35 1.40 -25.30
C TRP A 126 -7.71 2.46 -26.31
N GLY A 127 -7.61 2.11 -27.57
CA GLY A 127 -7.87 3.04 -28.66
C GLY A 127 -9.19 3.81 -28.47
N SER A 128 -9.47 4.74 -29.32
CA SER A 128 -10.50 5.79 -29.28
C SER A 128 -11.94 5.38 -28.86
N ALA A 129 -12.20 4.11 -28.54
CA ALA A 129 -13.51 3.62 -28.14
C ALA A 129 -13.96 4.03 -26.72
N PHE A 130 -13.05 4.49 -25.87
CA PHE A 130 -13.36 4.83 -24.48
C PHE A 130 -13.05 6.29 -24.10
N GLY A 131 -13.23 7.22 -25.03
CA GLY A 131 -13.16 8.63 -24.71
C GLY A 131 -11.73 9.12 -24.38
N THR A 132 -11.63 10.39 -24.28
CA THR A 132 -10.40 11.14 -24.21
C THR A 132 -9.66 10.96 -22.90
N GLY A 133 -8.50 10.36 -22.94
CA GLY A 133 -7.31 10.88 -22.32
C GLY A 133 -7.08 10.67 -20.82
N ALA A 134 -8.06 10.62 -19.95
CA ALA A 134 -7.80 10.59 -18.51
C ALA A 134 -7.20 9.26 -18.03
N TRP A 135 -7.61 8.17 -18.63
CA TRP A 135 -7.13 6.81 -18.33
C TRP A 135 -5.89 6.42 -19.12
N GLN A 136 -5.54 7.17 -20.15
CA GLN A 136 -4.36 6.92 -20.97
C GLN A 136 -3.06 7.39 -20.28
N LYS A 137 -3.18 8.33 -19.36
CA LYS A 137 -2.00 8.82 -18.64
C LYS A 137 -1.65 7.86 -17.51
N LYS A 138 -0.46 7.33 -17.57
CA LYS A 138 0.17 6.62 -16.46
C LYS A 138 0.25 7.53 -15.23
N ARG A 139 -0.24 7.05 -14.10
CA ARG A 139 -0.21 7.74 -12.80
C ARG A 139 0.41 6.80 -11.77
N ASP A 140 1.70 6.59 -11.92
CA ASP A 140 2.45 5.57 -11.21
C ASP A 140 2.72 5.99 -9.75
N ALA A 141 1.66 5.96 -8.93
CA ALA A 141 1.79 6.21 -7.51
C ALA A 141 2.63 5.13 -6.82
N TRP A 142 2.71 3.93 -7.40
CA TRP A 142 3.59 2.89 -6.89
C TRP A 142 5.07 3.27 -7.01
N ALA A 143 5.50 3.74 -8.18
CA ALA A 143 6.86 4.22 -8.36
C ALA A 143 7.19 5.40 -7.43
N GLU A 144 6.23 6.31 -7.23
CA GLU A 144 6.40 7.41 -6.28
C GLU A 144 6.48 6.91 -4.83
N LEU A 145 5.64 5.95 -4.44
CA LEU A 145 5.73 5.31 -3.13
C LEU A 145 7.10 4.67 -2.91
N VAL A 146 7.57 3.85 -3.87
CA VAL A 146 8.89 3.21 -3.78
C VAL A 146 10.00 4.24 -3.60
N LYS A 147 9.92 5.39 -4.29
CA LYS A 147 10.87 6.48 -4.16
C LYS A 147 10.83 7.11 -2.76
N ARG A 148 9.62 7.38 -2.21
CA ARG A 148 9.43 7.95 -0.87
C ARG A 148 9.92 7.03 0.23
N VAL A 149 9.53 5.76 0.14
CA VAL A 149 9.92 4.74 1.11
C VAL A 149 11.43 4.51 1.08
N GLY A 150 12.01 4.26 -0.06
CA GLY A 150 13.46 4.11 -0.28
C GLY A 150 14.22 3.37 0.84
N LYS A 151 15.33 2.75 0.52
CA LYS A 151 16.12 1.98 1.52
C LYS A 151 16.55 2.81 2.73
N ARG A 152 16.83 4.12 2.52
CA ARG A 152 17.27 5.00 3.59
C ARG A 152 16.17 5.26 4.61
N ASN A 153 14.96 5.57 4.13
CA ASN A 153 13.81 5.86 5.00
C ASN A 153 13.36 4.60 5.74
N MET A 154 13.28 3.45 5.06
CA MET A 154 12.96 2.18 5.72
C MET A 154 13.93 1.86 6.88
N LYS A 155 15.24 2.02 6.66
CA LYS A 155 16.22 1.80 7.72
C LYS A 155 16.02 2.75 8.89
N GLN A 156 15.75 4.01 8.59
CA GLN A 156 15.52 5.03 9.61
C GLN A 156 14.27 4.71 10.42
N TRP A 157 13.15 4.43 9.76
CA TRP A 157 11.89 4.09 10.43
C TRP A 157 12.01 2.82 11.26
N PHE A 158 12.68 1.79 10.75
CA PHE A 158 12.90 0.58 11.52
C PHE A 158 13.73 0.85 12.79
N LYS A 159 14.79 1.67 12.69
CA LYS A 159 15.56 2.13 13.84
C LYS A 159 14.68 2.87 14.85
N GLU A 160 13.87 3.81 14.38
CA GLU A 160 12.95 4.57 15.22
C GLU A 160 11.93 3.66 15.92
N GLY A 161 11.38 2.68 15.17
CA GLY A 161 10.48 1.68 15.72
C GLY A 161 11.12 0.86 16.84
N LEU A 162 12.35 0.38 16.64
CA LEU A 162 13.10 -0.34 17.68
C LEU A 162 13.38 0.53 18.91
N GLN A 163 13.74 1.79 18.71
CA GLN A 163 13.94 2.75 19.80
C GLN A 163 12.66 3.01 20.60
N LYS A 164 11.52 3.14 19.91
CA LYS A 164 10.20 3.27 20.54
C LYS A 164 9.83 2.02 21.34
N ALA A 165 10.23 0.84 20.85
CA ALA A 165 10.05 -0.43 21.55
C ALA A 165 11.09 -0.65 22.71
N GLY A 166 11.90 0.37 23.03
CA GLY A 166 12.83 0.33 24.17
C GLY A 166 14.17 -0.32 23.88
N LEU A 167 14.51 -0.55 22.59
CA LEU A 167 15.82 -1.09 22.21
C LEU A 167 16.79 0.02 21.80
N GLU A 168 17.97 -0.01 22.34
CA GLU A 168 19.09 0.81 21.85
C GLU A 168 19.70 0.14 20.62
N VAL A 169 19.69 0.84 19.48
CA VAL A 169 20.09 0.28 18.20
C VAL A 169 21.37 0.92 17.69
N ILE A 170 22.43 0.13 17.61
CA ILE A 170 23.66 0.49 16.91
C ILE A 170 23.61 -0.17 15.53
N MET A 171 23.38 0.64 14.48
CA MET A 171 23.27 0.15 13.12
C MET A 171 24.65 -0.01 12.48
N HIS A 172 25.13 -1.22 12.38
CA HIS A 172 26.25 -1.58 11.53
C HIS A 172 25.70 -2.24 10.25
N ASN A 173 25.84 -1.58 9.09
CA ASN A 173 25.63 -2.11 7.73
C ASN A 173 24.59 -3.23 7.59
N VAL A 174 23.34 -2.96 7.98
CA VAL A 174 22.23 -3.90 7.79
C VAL A 174 21.83 -3.90 6.31
N ALA A 175 22.03 -5.01 5.63
CA ALA A 175 21.48 -5.23 4.30
C ALA A 175 19.98 -5.55 4.45
N ILE A 176 19.12 -4.66 3.97
CA ILE A 176 17.69 -4.96 3.82
C ILE A 176 17.51 -5.47 2.39
N ALA A 177 17.15 -6.75 2.25
CA ALA A 177 16.67 -7.29 1.00
C ALA A 177 15.21 -6.88 0.84
N VAL A 178 14.90 -6.14 -0.21
CA VAL A 178 13.53 -5.90 -0.66
C VAL A 178 13.32 -6.90 -1.80
N ASP A 179 12.55 -7.94 -1.54
CA ASP A 179 12.07 -8.81 -2.61
C ASP A 179 11.07 -8.01 -3.43
N GLU A 180 11.47 -7.66 -4.65
CA GLU A 180 10.54 -7.12 -5.64
C GLU A 180 9.58 -8.26 -6.00
N VAL A 181 8.33 -8.09 -5.61
CA VAL A 181 7.24 -8.98 -6.04
C VAL A 181 6.98 -8.65 -7.52
N ASN A 182 7.41 -9.55 -8.40
CA ASN A 182 7.05 -9.57 -9.81
C ASN A 182 5.57 -9.90 -10.00
#